data_8edbf8900edc119b95eb85b6e400e8d2
#
_entry.id   8edbf8900edc119b95eb85b6e400e8d2
#
_cell.length_a   1.000
_cell.length_b   1.000
_cell.length_c   1.000
_cell.angle_alpha   90.00
_cell.angle_beta   90.00
_cell.angle_gamma   90.00
#
_symmetry.space_group_name_H-M   'P 1'
#
loop_
_entity.id
_entity.type
_entity.pdbx_description
1 polymer ?
#
loop_
_entity_poly.entity_id
_entity_poly.type
_entity_poly.pdbx_seq_one_letter_code
_entity_poly.pdbx_strand_id
1 'polypeptide(L)'
;MNNHTHFLKLLDFTPAEINQFLDTAAELKAKKKAGIPHKYLEGKNVALIFEKTSTRTRCAFEVAAQDLGMGSTYLGPTGSQIGVKESIADTARVLGRMFDGIEYRGFGQNKVEELAAYAGVPVFNGLTNEFHPTQILADFLTIREHFGKLEGVKLVYMGDARYNMGNSLMVGCAKMGMHFVACAPEAYMPEAALVEQCQAIAAETGATLEFITDPMEATKSADVIYTDVWVSMGEPVEVWAERIEALGPYQVTKALMDNAGPQCKFMHCLPAFHDHKTTVGKEMGERFGRDAMEVTDEVFESEASIVFDEAENRMHTIKAVMYELMK
;
A
#
# COMPACT_ATOMS: atom_id res chain seq x y z
N MET A 1 0.71 -25.12 -3.84
CA MET A 1 -0.67 -24.69 -4.13
C MET A 1 -1.04 -23.68 -3.08
N ASN A 2 -1.46 -22.50 -3.48
CA ASN A 2 -1.90 -21.45 -2.57
C ASN A 2 -3.19 -21.93 -1.87
N ASN A 3 -3.19 -22.03 -0.55
CA ASN A 3 -4.37 -22.49 0.23
C ASN A 3 -5.35 -21.35 0.52
N HIS A 4 -4.99 -20.11 0.13
CA HIS A 4 -5.78 -18.93 0.40
C HIS A 4 -6.73 -18.63 -0.77
N THR A 5 -7.97 -18.30 -0.46
CA THR A 5 -8.99 -17.90 -1.44
C THR A 5 -9.03 -16.39 -1.61
N HIS A 6 -8.62 -15.62 -0.58
CA HIS A 6 -8.74 -14.17 -0.53
C HIS A 6 -7.39 -13.49 -0.31
N PHE A 7 -7.27 -12.21 -0.69
CA PHE A 7 -6.08 -11.37 -0.45
C PHE A 7 -6.46 -10.18 0.44
N LEU A 8 -6.47 -10.37 1.76
CA LEU A 8 -6.98 -9.38 2.70
C LEU A 8 -5.88 -8.62 3.45
N LYS A 9 -4.82 -9.29 3.84
CA LYS A 9 -3.64 -8.74 4.53
C LYS A 9 -2.44 -9.68 4.36
N LEU A 10 -1.21 -9.16 4.38
CA LEU A 10 -0.01 -9.99 4.23
C LEU A 10 0.25 -10.91 5.43
N LEU A 11 -0.37 -10.67 6.57
CA LEU A 11 -0.34 -11.60 7.70
C LEU A 11 -0.83 -13.00 7.34
N ASP A 12 -1.77 -13.10 6.41
CA ASP A 12 -2.39 -14.36 6.00
C ASP A 12 -1.47 -15.22 5.13
N PHE A 13 -0.36 -14.67 4.61
CA PHE A 13 0.52 -15.34 3.64
C PHE A 13 1.88 -15.68 4.25
N THR A 14 2.44 -16.78 3.77
CA THR A 14 3.84 -17.16 4.06
C THR A 14 4.83 -16.32 3.22
N PRO A 15 6.09 -16.22 3.64
CA PRO A 15 7.15 -15.58 2.82
C PRO A 15 7.27 -16.18 1.42
N ALA A 16 7.09 -17.48 1.27
CA ALA A 16 7.15 -18.17 -0.02
C ALA A 16 5.99 -17.75 -0.95
N GLU A 17 4.77 -17.61 -0.42
CA GLU A 17 3.61 -17.15 -1.19
C GLU A 17 3.74 -15.68 -1.60
N ILE A 18 4.29 -14.82 -0.71
CA ILE A 18 4.59 -13.43 -1.06
C ILE A 18 5.63 -13.37 -2.19
N ASN A 19 6.70 -14.14 -2.10
CA ASN A 19 7.69 -14.24 -3.19
C ASN A 19 7.06 -14.73 -4.50
N GLN A 20 6.15 -15.71 -4.45
CA GLN A 20 5.43 -16.18 -5.65
C GLN A 20 4.62 -15.05 -6.31
N PHE A 21 3.92 -14.22 -5.54
CA PHE A 21 3.24 -13.04 -6.10
C PHE A 21 4.22 -12.07 -6.77
N LEU A 22 5.37 -11.81 -6.15
CA LEU A 22 6.38 -10.92 -6.70
C LEU A 22 7.03 -11.49 -7.98
N ASP A 23 7.29 -12.80 -8.03
CA ASP A 23 7.87 -13.47 -9.21
C ASP A 23 6.87 -13.48 -10.37
N THR A 24 5.61 -13.81 -10.10
CA THR A 24 4.53 -13.73 -11.08
C THR A 24 4.34 -12.29 -11.58
N ALA A 25 4.42 -11.29 -10.70
CA ALA A 25 4.32 -9.88 -11.08
C ALA A 25 5.48 -9.46 -12.01
N ALA A 26 6.70 -9.85 -11.70
CA ALA A 26 7.87 -9.58 -12.54
C ALA A 26 7.74 -10.24 -13.94
N GLU A 27 7.28 -11.49 -13.99
CA GLU A 27 7.03 -12.18 -15.27
C GLU A 27 5.95 -11.47 -16.10
N LEU A 28 4.81 -11.13 -15.48
CA LEU A 28 3.71 -10.46 -16.18
C LEU A 28 4.08 -9.03 -16.60
N LYS A 29 4.91 -8.33 -15.80
CA LYS A 29 5.50 -7.03 -16.16
C LYS A 29 6.38 -7.15 -17.40
N ALA A 30 7.26 -8.14 -17.43
CA ALA A 30 8.13 -8.40 -18.58
C ALA A 30 7.32 -8.71 -19.86
N LYS A 31 6.29 -9.55 -19.75
CA LYS A 31 5.39 -9.85 -20.89
C LYS A 31 4.69 -8.59 -21.39
N LYS A 32 4.14 -7.76 -20.50
CA LYS A 32 3.49 -6.51 -20.90
C LYS A 32 4.45 -5.57 -21.61
N LYS A 33 5.66 -5.36 -21.07
CA LYS A 33 6.69 -4.51 -21.69
C LYS A 33 7.16 -5.04 -23.06
N ALA A 34 7.17 -6.35 -23.25
CA ALA A 34 7.49 -7.01 -24.52
C ALA A 34 6.31 -7.09 -25.51
N GLY A 35 5.12 -6.58 -25.15
CA GLY A 35 3.91 -6.68 -25.99
C GLY A 35 3.36 -8.10 -26.14
N ILE A 36 3.74 -9.03 -25.25
CA ILE A 36 3.28 -10.42 -25.28
C ILE A 36 1.91 -10.53 -24.61
N PRO A 37 0.86 -10.97 -25.33
CA PRO A 37 -0.46 -11.18 -24.76
C PRO A 37 -0.46 -12.21 -23.64
N HIS A 38 -1.19 -11.93 -22.55
CA HIS A 38 -1.29 -12.81 -21.39
C HIS A 38 -2.69 -12.84 -20.78
N LYS A 39 -3.70 -13.08 -21.65
CA LYS A 39 -5.12 -13.14 -21.28
C LYS A 39 -5.47 -14.46 -20.57
N TYR A 40 -4.84 -14.72 -19.44
CA TYR A 40 -4.94 -16.00 -18.74
C TYR A 40 -6.26 -16.22 -17.99
N LEU A 41 -7.06 -15.16 -17.80
CA LEU A 41 -8.37 -15.21 -17.14
C LEU A 41 -9.48 -14.71 -18.08
N GLU A 42 -9.36 -15.04 -19.37
CA GLU A 42 -10.32 -14.64 -20.39
C GLU A 42 -11.74 -15.09 -20.03
N GLY A 43 -12.70 -14.16 -20.12
CA GLY A 43 -14.11 -14.39 -19.83
C GLY A 43 -14.51 -14.24 -18.37
N LYS A 44 -13.55 -14.13 -17.43
CA LYS A 44 -13.85 -13.82 -16.02
C LYS A 44 -14.15 -12.33 -15.82
N ASN A 45 -14.84 -12.01 -14.72
CA ASN A 45 -15.25 -10.64 -14.39
C ASN A 45 -14.94 -10.32 -12.93
N VAL A 46 -14.50 -9.09 -12.64
CA VAL A 46 -14.25 -8.61 -11.29
C VAL A 46 -15.10 -7.38 -10.96
N ALA A 47 -15.73 -7.37 -9.78
CA ALA A 47 -16.37 -6.19 -9.22
C ALA A 47 -15.36 -5.35 -8.45
N LEU A 48 -15.37 -4.02 -8.65
CA LEU A 48 -14.49 -3.07 -7.99
C LEU A 48 -15.31 -2.15 -7.10
N ILE A 49 -15.35 -2.43 -5.79
CA ILE A 49 -16.15 -1.71 -4.80
C ILE A 49 -15.31 -0.62 -4.14
N PHE A 50 -15.71 0.63 -4.29
CA PHE A 50 -15.00 1.78 -3.73
C PHE A 50 -15.92 2.59 -2.81
N GLU A 51 -15.72 2.51 -1.50
CA GLU A 51 -16.28 3.47 -0.53
C GLU A 51 -15.41 4.74 -0.42
N LYS A 52 -14.10 4.63 -0.70
CA LYS A 52 -13.14 5.73 -0.84
C LYS A 52 -12.66 5.82 -2.28
N THR A 53 -12.72 6.99 -2.88
CA THR A 53 -12.24 7.23 -4.25
C THR A 53 -10.74 6.96 -4.38
N SER A 54 -10.30 6.52 -5.54
CA SER A 54 -8.88 6.37 -5.86
C SER A 54 -8.66 6.27 -7.37
N THR A 55 -7.82 7.13 -7.90
CA THR A 55 -7.40 7.04 -9.31
C THR A 55 -6.49 5.83 -9.52
N ARG A 56 -5.42 5.71 -8.73
CA ARG A 56 -4.39 4.67 -8.91
C ARG A 56 -4.92 3.25 -8.71
N THR A 57 -5.59 2.99 -7.59
CA THR A 57 -6.13 1.64 -7.32
C THR A 57 -7.14 1.22 -8.37
N ARG A 58 -8.05 2.13 -8.76
CA ARG A 58 -9.03 1.88 -9.81
C ARG A 58 -8.34 1.54 -11.13
N CYS A 59 -7.46 2.42 -11.64
CA CYS A 59 -6.76 2.18 -12.89
C CYS A 59 -5.91 0.91 -12.85
N ALA A 60 -5.25 0.62 -11.72
CA ALA A 60 -4.42 -0.57 -11.57
C ALA A 60 -5.25 -1.86 -11.69
N PHE A 61 -6.41 -1.94 -11.03
CA PHE A 61 -7.30 -3.10 -11.14
C PHE A 61 -7.95 -3.21 -12.53
N GLU A 62 -8.46 -2.09 -13.09
CA GLU A 62 -9.08 -2.10 -14.42
C GLU A 62 -8.09 -2.54 -15.51
N VAL A 63 -6.88 -1.96 -15.53
CA VAL A 63 -5.85 -2.34 -16.52
C VAL A 63 -5.33 -3.74 -16.29
N ALA A 64 -5.13 -4.16 -15.04
CA ALA A 64 -4.72 -5.52 -14.71
C ALA A 64 -5.76 -6.56 -15.17
N ALA A 65 -7.06 -6.29 -14.96
CA ALA A 65 -8.15 -7.12 -15.44
C ALA A 65 -8.16 -7.21 -16.98
N GLN A 66 -8.05 -6.08 -17.67
CA GLN A 66 -8.00 -6.05 -19.14
C GLN A 66 -6.81 -6.83 -19.70
N ASP A 67 -5.62 -6.69 -19.11
CA ASP A 67 -4.42 -7.43 -19.53
C ASP A 67 -4.61 -8.96 -19.37
N LEU A 68 -5.35 -9.39 -18.33
CA LEU A 68 -5.67 -10.80 -18.10
C LEU A 68 -6.86 -11.30 -18.94
N GLY A 69 -7.51 -10.44 -19.73
CA GLY A 69 -8.69 -10.79 -20.56
C GLY A 69 -10.00 -10.78 -19.77
N MET A 70 -10.03 -10.15 -18.61
CA MET A 70 -11.20 -10.05 -17.74
C MET A 70 -12.03 -8.81 -18.04
N GLY A 71 -13.34 -8.87 -17.74
CA GLY A 71 -14.18 -7.70 -17.57
C GLY A 71 -14.06 -7.11 -16.15
N SER A 72 -14.28 -5.81 -16.01
CA SER A 72 -14.36 -5.15 -14.70
C SER A 72 -15.57 -4.24 -14.61
N THR A 73 -16.19 -4.16 -13.42
CA THR A 73 -17.32 -3.25 -13.14
C THR A 73 -17.00 -2.42 -11.93
N TYR A 74 -16.94 -1.11 -12.12
CA TYR A 74 -16.68 -0.16 -11.04
C TYR A 74 -17.97 0.22 -10.30
N LEU A 75 -17.96 0.01 -8.99
CA LEU A 75 -19.02 0.37 -8.05
C LEU A 75 -18.49 1.46 -7.10
N GLY A 76 -18.71 2.72 -7.49
CA GLY A 76 -18.20 3.88 -6.74
C GLY A 76 -19.03 4.22 -5.51
N PRO A 77 -18.61 5.24 -4.73
CA PRO A 77 -19.28 5.68 -3.49
C PRO A 77 -20.71 6.17 -3.72
N THR A 78 -21.01 6.63 -4.93
CA THR A 78 -22.34 7.09 -5.34
C THR A 78 -22.97 6.04 -6.25
N GLY A 79 -24.24 5.68 -5.96
CA GLY A 79 -24.99 4.70 -6.77
C GLY A 79 -24.92 3.25 -6.27
N SER A 80 -24.13 2.95 -5.26
CA SER A 80 -24.14 1.67 -4.55
C SER A 80 -25.06 1.75 -3.32
N GLN A 81 -25.72 0.65 -2.97
CA GLN A 81 -26.56 0.52 -1.78
C GLN A 81 -25.85 -0.23 -0.62
N ILE A 82 -24.59 -0.58 -0.81
CA ILE A 82 -23.77 -1.36 0.13
C ILE A 82 -23.69 -0.63 1.47
N GLY A 83 -24.08 -1.32 2.55
CA GLY A 83 -24.07 -0.77 3.89
C GLY A 83 -25.11 0.33 4.18
N VAL A 84 -25.99 0.66 3.21
CA VAL A 84 -27.07 1.67 3.34
C VAL A 84 -28.44 1.02 3.36
N LYS A 85 -28.81 0.34 2.29
CA LYS A 85 -30.07 -0.43 2.18
C LYS A 85 -29.86 -1.93 2.07
N GLU A 86 -28.64 -2.37 1.81
CA GLU A 86 -28.27 -3.76 1.68
C GLU A 86 -27.09 -4.06 2.62
N SER A 87 -27.14 -5.19 3.33
CA SER A 87 -26.04 -5.61 4.21
C SER A 87 -24.81 -5.99 3.39
N ILE A 88 -23.61 -5.91 4.00
CA ILE A 88 -22.36 -6.33 3.35
C ILE A 88 -22.44 -7.81 2.96
N ALA A 89 -23.00 -8.66 3.85
CA ALA A 89 -23.18 -10.08 3.60
C ALA A 89 -24.12 -10.38 2.40
N ASP A 90 -25.21 -9.62 2.26
CA ASP A 90 -26.12 -9.82 1.13
C ASP A 90 -25.52 -9.32 -0.17
N THR A 91 -24.89 -8.16 -0.16
CA THR A 91 -24.10 -7.66 -1.30
C THR A 91 -23.04 -8.67 -1.72
N ALA A 92 -22.30 -9.26 -0.78
CA ALA A 92 -21.28 -10.26 -1.07
C ALA A 92 -21.88 -11.48 -1.78
N ARG A 93 -23.02 -12.00 -1.27
CA ARG A 93 -23.72 -13.14 -1.90
C ARG A 93 -24.23 -12.85 -3.30
N VAL A 94 -24.75 -11.63 -3.53
CA VAL A 94 -25.23 -11.21 -4.85
C VAL A 94 -24.08 -11.07 -5.84
N LEU A 95 -23.04 -10.32 -5.45
CA LEU A 95 -21.89 -10.09 -6.33
C LEU A 95 -21.10 -11.36 -6.59
N GLY A 96 -20.93 -12.25 -5.61
CA GLY A 96 -20.28 -13.53 -5.77
C GLY A 96 -21.00 -14.52 -6.70
N ARG A 97 -22.26 -14.23 -7.09
CA ARG A 97 -23.00 -14.99 -8.11
C ARG A 97 -22.92 -14.36 -9.51
N MET A 98 -22.46 -13.12 -9.60
CA MET A 98 -22.35 -12.36 -10.85
C MET A 98 -20.90 -12.24 -11.33
N PHE A 99 -19.95 -12.21 -10.40
CA PHE A 99 -18.54 -11.96 -10.64
C PHE A 99 -17.69 -13.14 -10.18
N ASP A 100 -16.50 -13.27 -10.77
CA ASP A 100 -15.51 -14.29 -10.42
C ASP A 100 -14.53 -13.82 -9.33
N GLY A 101 -14.55 -12.54 -9.00
CA GLY A 101 -13.76 -11.91 -7.94
C GLY A 101 -14.32 -10.56 -7.56
N ILE A 102 -13.98 -10.09 -6.34
CA ILE A 102 -14.43 -8.81 -5.79
C ILE A 102 -13.24 -8.07 -5.20
N GLU A 103 -13.00 -6.83 -5.65
CA GLU A 103 -12.10 -5.89 -4.97
C GLU A 103 -12.92 -4.99 -4.04
N TYR A 104 -12.35 -4.67 -2.89
CA TYR A 104 -12.92 -3.71 -1.95
C TYR A 104 -11.88 -2.68 -1.52
N ARG A 105 -12.22 -1.40 -1.64
CA ARG A 105 -11.48 -0.28 -1.10
C ARG A 105 -12.39 0.59 -0.24
N GLY A 106 -12.12 0.67 1.06
CA GLY A 106 -13.02 1.36 1.97
C GLY A 106 -12.40 1.70 3.33
N PHE A 107 -13.18 1.51 4.38
CA PHE A 107 -12.83 1.94 5.73
C PHE A 107 -12.32 0.77 6.59
N GLY A 108 -13.19 -0.01 7.20
CA GLY A 108 -12.81 -1.01 8.19
C GLY A 108 -12.38 -2.35 7.58
N GLN A 109 -11.35 -2.97 8.15
CA GLN A 109 -10.91 -4.31 7.79
C GLN A 109 -12.02 -5.36 7.99
N ASN A 110 -12.86 -5.18 9.01
CA ASN A 110 -14.01 -6.05 9.25
C ASN A 110 -14.98 -6.13 8.07
N LYS A 111 -15.12 -5.05 7.28
CA LYS A 111 -16.00 -5.05 6.11
C LYS A 111 -15.48 -5.93 4.99
N VAL A 112 -14.19 -5.85 4.67
CA VAL A 112 -13.60 -6.70 3.62
C VAL A 112 -13.53 -8.16 4.08
N GLU A 113 -13.34 -8.42 5.37
CA GLU A 113 -13.40 -9.77 5.95
C GLU A 113 -14.83 -10.34 5.90
N GLU A 114 -15.86 -9.51 6.15
CA GLU A 114 -17.26 -9.92 5.99
C GLU A 114 -17.59 -10.20 4.52
N LEU A 115 -17.16 -9.35 3.57
CA LEU A 115 -17.27 -9.63 2.15
C LEU A 115 -16.65 -10.99 1.79
N ALA A 116 -15.44 -11.25 2.25
CA ALA A 116 -14.74 -12.51 2.00
C ALA A 116 -15.48 -13.73 2.57
N ALA A 117 -16.07 -13.59 3.75
CA ALA A 117 -16.81 -14.68 4.40
C ALA A 117 -18.07 -15.12 3.64
N TYR A 118 -18.68 -14.22 2.86
CA TYR A 118 -19.98 -14.50 2.20
C TYR A 118 -19.94 -14.47 0.66
N ALA A 119 -18.85 -14.01 0.04
CA ALA A 119 -18.79 -13.85 -1.41
C ALA A 119 -18.76 -15.19 -2.18
N GLY A 120 -18.10 -16.22 -1.65
CA GLY A 120 -17.89 -17.50 -2.34
C GLY A 120 -16.93 -17.41 -3.54
N VAL A 121 -16.33 -16.24 -3.77
CA VAL A 121 -15.31 -15.95 -4.79
C VAL A 121 -14.14 -15.20 -4.16
N PRO A 122 -12.95 -15.14 -4.79
CA PRO A 122 -11.83 -14.37 -4.27
C PRO A 122 -12.18 -12.91 -4.00
N VAL A 123 -11.75 -12.41 -2.82
CA VAL A 123 -11.88 -11.02 -2.40
C VAL A 123 -10.50 -10.41 -2.23
N PHE A 124 -10.31 -9.21 -2.78
CA PHE A 124 -9.05 -8.48 -2.80
C PHE A 124 -9.18 -7.18 -2.00
N ASN A 125 -8.32 -6.99 -1.01
CA ASN A 125 -8.27 -5.74 -0.25
C ASN A 125 -7.47 -4.68 -1.03
N GLY A 126 -8.16 -3.73 -1.65
CA GLY A 126 -7.56 -2.57 -2.32
C GLY A 126 -7.04 -1.51 -1.35
N LEU A 127 -7.63 -1.39 -0.17
CA LEU A 127 -7.21 -0.60 1.00
C LEU A 127 -8.32 -0.65 2.07
N THR A 128 -7.91 -0.80 3.33
CA THR A 128 -8.70 -0.47 4.52
C THR A 128 -7.96 0.53 5.40
N ASN A 129 -8.54 0.92 6.54
CA ASN A 129 -7.83 1.78 7.51
C ASN A 129 -6.65 1.05 8.15
N GLU A 130 -6.75 -0.28 8.28
CA GLU A 130 -5.79 -1.13 8.96
C GLU A 130 -4.71 -1.67 8.04
N PHE A 131 -5.05 -2.01 6.76
CA PHE A 131 -4.12 -2.65 5.83
C PHE A 131 -4.26 -2.19 4.38
N HIS A 132 -3.12 -2.18 3.67
CA HIS A 132 -3.03 -1.91 2.24
C HIS A 132 -2.10 -2.93 1.54
N PRO A 133 -2.43 -4.23 1.52
CA PRO A 133 -1.52 -5.28 1.08
C PRO A 133 -1.10 -5.17 -0.38
N THR A 134 -1.95 -4.63 -1.26
CA THR A 134 -1.62 -4.43 -2.68
C THR A 134 -0.55 -3.36 -2.89
N GLN A 135 -0.44 -2.37 -1.99
CA GLN A 135 0.64 -1.39 -2.01
C GLN A 135 1.97 -2.05 -1.66
N ILE A 136 1.99 -2.83 -0.58
CA ILE A 136 3.23 -3.43 -0.09
C ILE A 136 3.86 -4.39 -1.10
N LEU A 137 3.06 -5.14 -1.85
CA LEU A 137 3.61 -5.96 -2.94
C LEU A 137 4.28 -5.10 -4.03
N ALA A 138 3.70 -3.93 -4.36
CA ALA A 138 4.30 -3.02 -5.32
C ALA A 138 5.60 -2.40 -4.78
N ASP A 139 5.61 -2.02 -3.50
CA ASP A 139 6.78 -1.50 -2.81
C ASP A 139 7.92 -2.53 -2.86
N PHE A 140 7.61 -3.78 -2.54
CA PHE A 140 8.59 -4.87 -2.53
C PHE A 140 9.08 -5.25 -3.93
N LEU A 141 8.23 -5.23 -4.93
CA LEU A 141 8.66 -5.43 -6.32
C LEU A 141 9.62 -4.30 -6.72
N THR A 142 9.31 -3.06 -6.38
CA THR A 142 10.15 -1.89 -6.67
C THR A 142 11.49 -1.95 -5.95
N ILE A 143 11.48 -2.26 -4.65
CA ILE A 143 12.73 -2.45 -3.86
C ILE A 143 13.57 -3.57 -4.49
N ARG A 144 12.95 -4.69 -4.84
CA ARG A 144 13.65 -5.82 -5.47
C ARG A 144 14.24 -5.45 -6.84
N GLU A 145 13.58 -4.62 -7.61
CA GLU A 145 14.08 -4.12 -8.91
C GLU A 145 15.31 -3.20 -8.73
N HIS A 146 15.33 -2.37 -7.69
CA HIS A 146 16.43 -1.43 -7.44
C HIS A 146 17.60 -2.02 -6.64
N PHE A 147 17.34 -2.94 -5.70
CA PHE A 147 18.35 -3.48 -4.80
C PHE A 147 18.69 -4.96 -5.06
N GLY A 148 17.95 -5.64 -5.94
CA GLY A 148 18.15 -7.06 -6.27
C GLY A 148 17.68 -8.05 -5.22
N LYS A 149 17.23 -7.57 -4.04
CA LYS A 149 16.80 -8.39 -2.90
C LYS A 149 15.82 -7.63 -2.01
N LEU A 150 15.21 -8.32 -1.05
CA LEU A 150 14.44 -7.74 0.06
C LEU A 150 15.13 -7.97 1.41
N GLU A 151 15.63 -9.19 1.64
CA GLU A 151 16.28 -9.57 2.90
C GLU A 151 17.40 -8.58 3.29
N GLY A 152 17.31 -8.09 4.53
CA GLY A 152 18.27 -7.16 5.12
C GLY A 152 18.22 -5.73 4.59
N VAL A 153 17.33 -5.40 3.65
CA VAL A 153 17.10 -4.01 3.21
C VAL A 153 16.49 -3.22 4.37
N LYS A 154 17.10 -2.08 4.73
CA LYS A 154 16.60 -1.19 5.77
C LYS A 154 15.59 -0.20 5.19
N LEU A 155 14.33 -0.35 5.57
CA LEU A 155 13.22 0.54 5.23
C LEU A 155 12.81 1.35 6.45
N VAL A 156 12.90 2.67 6.35
CA VAL A 156 12.44 3.63 7.38
C VAL A 156 11.14 4.24 6.95
N TYR A 157 10.07 3.99 7.70
CA TYR A 157 8.78 4.65 7.51
C TYR A 157 8.69 5.89 8.39
N MET A 158 8.50 7.06 7.78
CA MET A 158 8.46 8.37 8.43
C MET A 158 7.03 8.89 8.49
N GLY A 159 6.47 9.11 9.68
CA GLY A 159 5.15 9.71 9.83
C GLY A 159 4.21 8.92 10.75
N ASP A 160 2.90 8.92 10.46
CA ASP A 160 1.90 8.23 11.28
C ASP A 160 1.90 6.72 11.01
N ALA A 161 2.52 5.95 11.89
CA ALA A 161 2.67 4.50 11.73
C ALA A 161 1.48 3.68 12.29
N ARG A 162 0.41 4.32 12.77
CA ARG A 162 -0.75 3.63 13.38
C ARG A 162 -1.72 3.02 12.37
N TYR A 163 -1.67 3.44 11.10
CA TYR A 163 -2.64 3.11 10.07
C TYR A 163 -2.08 2.17 9.01
N ASN A 164 -2.83 2.03 7.92
CA ASN A 164 -2.60 0.98 6.91
C ASN A 164 -1.18 0.90 6.35
N MET A 165 -0.50 2.02 6.07
CA MET A 165 0.86 1.97 5.52
C MET A 165 1.89 1.52 6.55
N GLY A 166 1.90 2.13 7.75
CA GLY A 166 2.78 1.72 8.83
C GLY A 166 2.59 0.25 9.20
N ASN A 167 1.34 -0.16 9.40
CA ASN A 167 0.99 -1.54 9.72
C ASN A 167 1.41 -2.53 8.62
N SER A 168 1.08 -2.22 7.37
CA SER A 168 1.32 -3.15 6.26
C SER A 168 2.81 -3.26 5.90
N LEU A 169 3.57 -2.16 5.98
CA LEU A 169 5.03 -2.18 5.80
C LEU A 169 5.70 -2.98 6.91
N MET A 170 5.31 -2.78 8.18
CA MET A 170 5.84 -3.55 9.31
C MET A 170 5.59 -5.05 9.13
N VAL A 171 4.35 -5.44 8.80
CA VAL A 171 3.99 -6.83 8.54
C VAL A 171 4.80 -7.40 7.38
N GLY A 172 4.84 -6.69 6.25
CA GLY A 172 5.55 -7.13 5.07
C GLY A 172 7.05 -7.29 5.32
N CYS A 173 7.68 -6.30 5.96
CA CYS A 173 9.11 -6.36 6.30
C CYS A 173 9.41 -7.51 7.26
N ALA A 174 8.56 -7.74 8.28
CA ALA A 174 8.69 -8.89 9.17
C ALA A 174 8.64 -10.23 8.41
N LYS A 175 7.72 -10.36 7.43
CA LYS A 175 7.61 -11.57 6.59
C LYS A 175 8.81 -11.78 5.67
N MET A 176 9.41 -10.71 5.15
CA MET A 176 10.43 -10.79 4.10
C MET A 176 11.87 -10.66 4.61
N GLY A 177 12.11 -10.74 5.92
CA GLY A 177 13.45 -10.67 6.49
C GLY A 177 14.10 -9.29 6.33
N MET A 178 13.31 -8.22 6.23
CA MET A 178 13.80 -6.85 6.07
C MET A 178 14.05 -6.19 7.44
N HIS A 179 14.80 -5.10 7.43
CA HIS A 179 14.95 -4.24 8.60
C HIS A 179 13.95 -3.09 8.52
N PHE A 180 12.88 -3.14 9.31
CA PHE A 180 11.86 -2.09 9.38
C PHE A 180 12.12 -1.14 10.53
N VAL A 181 12.06 0.16 10.27
CA VAL A 181 12.11 1.20 11.29
C VAL A 181 10.86 2.08 11.18
N ALA A 182 10.01 2.10 12.20
CA ALA A 182 8.98 3.13 12.32
C ALA A 182 9.58 4.36 12.98
N CYS A 183 9.61 5.48 12.26
CA CYS A 183 10.08 6.77 12.77
C CYS A 183 8.90 7.72 12.92
N ALA A 184 8.44 7.89 14.17
CA ALA A 184 7.24 8.64 14.51
C ALA A 184 7.30 9.18 15.94
N PRO A 185 6.48 10.17 16.33
CA PRO A 185 6.23 10.46 17.74
C PRO A 185 5.68 9.23 18.46
N GLU A 186 5.93 9.08 19.76
CA GLU A 186 5.46 7.92 20.54
C GLU A 186 3.94 7.65 20.38
N ALA A 187 3.13 8.70 20.37
CA ALA A 187 1.67 8.59 20.21
C ALA A 187 1.23 8.14 18.80
N TYR A 188 2.15 8.08 17.85
CA TYR A 188 1.92 7.72 16.45
C TYR A 188 2.59 6.38 16.04
N MET A 189 3.10 5.64 17.02
CA MET A 189 3.66 4.30 16.81
C MET A 189 2.57 3.25 16.58
N PRO A 190 2.88 2.12 15.92
CA PRO A 190 1.93 1.04 15.70
C PRO A 190 1.37 0.47 17.00
N GLU A 191 0.19 -0.14 16.94
CA GLU A 191 -0.43 -0.78 18.10
C GLU A 191 0.41 -1.97 18.62
N ALA A 192 0.55 -2.06 19.96
CA ALA A 192 1.39 -3.06 20.61
C ALA A 192 1.04 -4.51 20.25
N ALA A 193 -0.24 -4.83 20.07
CA ALA A 193 -0.68 -6.17 19.70
C ALA A 193 -0.18 -6.60 18.30
N LEU A 194 -0.17 -5.65 17.34
CA LEU A 194 0.37 -5.92 16.00
C LEU A 194 1.90 -6.00 16.03
N VAL A 195 2.55 -5.16 16.83
CA VAL A 195 4.01 -5.19 17.04
C VAL A 195 4.44 -6.55 17.58
N GLU A 196 3.78 -7.07 18.62
CA GLU A 196 4.08 -8.38 19.20
C GLU A 196 3.95 -9.51 18.16
N GLN A 197 2.89 -9.49 17.37
CA GLN A 197 2.69 -10.44 16.28
C GLN A 197 3.80 -10.36 15.22
N CYS A 198 4.18 -9.16 14.83
CA CYS A 198 5.27 -8.96 13.85
C CYS A 198 6.64 -9.33 14.41
N GLN A 199 6.91 -9.10 15.69
CA GLN A 199 8.14 -9.54 16.36
C GLN A 199 8.26 -11.08 16.38
N ALA A 200 7.16 -11.79 16.61
CA ALA A 200 7.16 -13.25 16.53
C ALA A 200 7.52 -13.74 15.12
N ILE A 201 6.94 -13.12 14.08
CA ILE A 201 7.27 -13.41 12.69
C ILE A 201 8.75 -13.08 12.37
N ALA A 202 9.22 -11.92 12.82
CA ALA A 202 10.60 -11.48 12.61
C ALA A 202 11.63 -12.43 13.21
N ALA A 203 11.32 -13.03 14.36
CA ALA A 203 12.18 -14.03 14.98
C ALA A 203 12.36 -15.30 14.11
N GLU A 204 11.37 -15.63 13.28
CA GLU A 204 11.43 -16.78 12.35
C GLU A 204 12.13 -16.44 11.03
N THR A 205 11.99 -15.20 10.55
CA THR A 205 12.46 -14.76 9.23
C THR A 205 13.83 -14.07 9.25
N GLY A 206 14.32 -13.69 10.43
CA GLY A 206 15.53 -12.90 10.59
C GLY A 206 15.33 -11.39 10.35
N ALA A 207 14.09 -10.93 10.25
CA ALA A 207 13.77 -9.50 10.17
C ALA A 207 14.10 -8.78 11.49
N THR A 208 14.29 -7.46 11.43
CA THR A 208 14.42 -6.60 12.60
C THR A 208 13.38 -5.50 12.56
N LEU A 209 12.81 -5.16 13.72
CA LEU A 209 11.78 -4.13 13.85
C LEU A 209 12.23 -3.14 14.92
N GLU A 210 12.35 -1.87 14.57
CA GLU A 210 12.75 -0.78 15.45
C GLU A 210 11.71 0.34 15.47
N PHE A 211 11.61 1.04 16.59
CA PHE A 211 10.66 2.13 16.82
C PHE A 211 11.45 3.31 17.37
N ILE A 212 11.68 4.32 16.55
CA ILE A 212 12.64 5.40 16.82
C ILE A 212 11.91 6.74 16.67
N THR A 213 12.11 7.65 17.65
CA THR A 213 11.50 8.98 17.60
C THR A 213 12.42 10.04 17.00
N ASP A 214 13.73 9.79 16.89
CA ASP A 214 14.70 10.72 16.29
C ASP A 214 14.87 10.41 14.79
N PRO A 215 14.49 11.33 13.87
CA PRO A 215 14.62 11.14 12.43
C PRO A 215 16.08 10.94 11.97
N MET A 216 17.05 11.59 12.59
CA MET A 216 18.46 11.46 12.21
C MET A 216 19.03 10.10 12.63
N GLU A 217 18.62 9.57 13.77
CA GLU A 217 18.97 8.22 14.20
C GLU A 217 18.32 7.17 13.31
N ALA A 218 17.02 7.30 13.05
CA ALA A 218 16.26 6.36 12.25
C ALA A 218 16.80 6.22 10.83
N THR A 219 17.09 7.33 10.16
CA THR A 219 17.48 7.36 8.74
C THR A 219 18.95 6.99 8.50
N LYS A 220 19.77 6.88 9.53
CA LYS A 220 21.19 6.51 9.38
C LYS A 220 21.33 5.17 8.63
N SER A 221 22.05 5.22 7.50
CA SER A 221 22.28 4.06 6.64
C SER A 221 21.01 3.35 6.17
N ALA A 222 19.90 4.09 5.99
CA ALA A 222 18.68 3.54 5.40
C ALA A 222 18.87 3.28 3.91
N ASP A 223 18.35 2.14 3.42
CA ASP A 223 18.28 1.87 1.99
C ASP A 223 17.07 2.56 1.37
N VAL A 224 15.96 2.61 2.12
CA VAL A 224 14.69 3.21 1.69
C VAL A 224 14.17 4.13 2.79
N ILE A 225 13.79 5.36 2.45
CA ILE A 225 12.96 6.23 3.27
C ILE A 225 11.59 6.30 2.61
N TYR A 226 10.57 5.92 3.36
CA TYR A 226 9.17 5.88 2.94
C TYR A 226 8.32 6.83 3.76
N THR A 227 7.39 7.54 3.14
CA THR A 227 6.39 8.35 3.88
C THR A 227 5.02 8.27 3.21
N ASP A 228 4.01 8.76 3.90
CA ASP A 228 2.63 8.91 3.42
C ASP A 228 2.08 10.27 3.89
N VAL A 229 0.99 10.71 3.29
CA VAL A 229 0.32 11.96 3.70
C VAL A 229 0.00 11.97 5.19
N TRP A 230 0.21 13.11 5.84
CA TRP A 230 -0.07 13.25 7.27
C TRP A 230 -1.56 13.22 7.60
N VAL A 231 -2.41 13.59 6.66
CA VAL A 231 -3.86 13.55 6.80
C VAL A 231 -4.45 12.75 5.65
N SER A 232 -5.10 11.63 5.99
CA SER A 232 -5.68 10.72 5.01
C SER A 232 -6.93 11.29 4.35
N MET A 233 -7.24 10.80 3.16
CA MET A 233 -8.47 11.18 2.46
C MET A 233 -9.71 10.84 3.30
N GLY A 234 -10.56 11.85 3.52
CA GLY A 234 -11.81 11.75 4.28
C GLY A 234 -11.67 12.09 5.76
N GLU A 235 -10.47 12.45 6.24
CA GLU A 235 -10.31 13.02 7.59
C GLU A 235 -10.75 14.51 7.60
N PRO A 236 -11.29 15.00 8.74
CA PRO A 236 -11.72 16.40 8.88
C PRO A 236 -10.55 17.38 8.76
N VAL A 237 -10.84 18.60 8.26
CA VAL A 237 -9.82 19.66 8.10
C VAL A 237 -9.22 20.09 9.45
N GLU A 238 -9.94 19.91 10.54
CA GLU A 238 -9.54 20.27 11.90
C GLU A 238 -8.31 19.51 12.38
N VAL A 239 -8.09 18.27 11.87
CA VAL A 239 -6.94 17.45 12.29
C VAL A 239 -5.61 17.92 11.71
N TRP A 240 -5.61 18.77 10.68
CA TRP A 240 -4.38 19.24 10.02
C TRP A 240 -3.43 19.96 10.98
N ALA A 241 -3.95 20.83 11.85
CA ALA A 241 -3.11 21.58 12.79
C ALA A 241 -2.33 20.67 13.73
N GLU A 242 -3.03 19.70 14.34
CA GLU A 242 -2.43 18.71 15.23
C GLU A 242 -1.39 17.85 14.48
N ARG A 243 -1.74 17.38 13.27
CA ARG A 243 -0.84 16.54 12.48
C ARG A 243 0.42 17.27 12.03
N ILE A 244 0.28 18.52 11.59
CA ILE A 244 1.42 19.36 11.20
C ILE A 244 2.34 19.63 12.39
N GLU A 245 1.78 19.91 13.57
CA GLU A 245 2.58 20.12 14.79
C GLU A 245 3.32 18.84 15.18
N ALA A 246 2.64 17.71 15.22
CA ALA A 246 3.22 16.44 15.64
C ALA A 246 4.21 15.86 14.62
N LEU A 247 3.86 15.90 13.32
CA LEU A 247 4.61 15.23 12.26
C LEU A 247 5.56 16.14 11.48
N GLY A 248 5.49 17.45 11.69
CA GLY A 248 6.40 18.41 11.05
C GLY A 248 7.89 18.08 11.18
N PRO A 249 8.39 17.63 12.34
CA PRO A 249 9.77 17.15 12.49
C PRO A 249 10.12 15.91 11.67
N TYR A 250 9.12 15.17 11.19
CA TYR A 250 9.26 13.92 10.42
C TYR A 250 9.10 14.14 8.90
N GLN A 251 9.11 15.40 8.44
CA GLN A 251 9.13 15.70 7.01
C GLN A 251 10.40 15.13 6.37
N VAL A 252 10.25 14.37 5.29
CA VAL A 252 11.40 13.86 4.53
C VAL A 252 12.05 15.00 3.76
N THR A 253 13.29 15.30 4.12
CA THR A 253 14.09 16.39 3.58
C THR A 253 15.38 15.85 2.96
N LYS A 254 16.05 16.69 2.15
CA LYS A 254 17.38 16.35 1.61
C LYS A 254 18.38 15.98 2.73
N ALA A 255 18.34 16.66 3.88
CA ALA A 255 19.23 16.35 4.98
C ALA A 255 19.07 14.91 5.51
N LEU A 256 17.84 14.39 5.57
CA LEU A 256 17.58 13.00 5.96
C LEU A 256 18.02 12.01 4.89
N MET A 257 17.83 12.34 3.60
CA MET A 257 18.34 11.53 2.49
C MET A 257 19.88 11.47 2.48
N ASP A 258 20.54 12.61 2.70
CA ASP A 258 22.01 12.68 2.80
C ASP A 258 22.55 11.88 4.00
N ASN A 259 21.83 11.89 5.14
CA ASN A 259 22.17 11.11 6.32
C ASN A 259 22.05 9.59 6.08
N ALA A 260 21.08 9.18 5.29
CA ALA A 260 20.93 7.78 4.87
C ALA A 260 22.06 7.32 3.92
N GLY A 261 22.50 8.22 3.08
CA GLY A 261 23.60 7.97 2.13
C GLY A 261 23.17 7.96 0.65
N PRO A 262 24.12 7.95 -0.28
CA PRO A 262 23.88 8.21 -1.70
C PRO A 262 23.10 7.11 -2.42
N GLN A 263 22.96 5.92 -1.83
CA GLN A 263 22.20 4.80 -2.41
C GLN A 263 20.76 4.77 -1.94
N CYS A 264 20.41 5.60 -0.95
CA CYS A 264 19.06 5.63 -0.40
C CYS A 264 18.04 6.04 -1.46
N LYS A 265 16.91 5.33 -1.50
CA LYS A 265 15.77 5.64 -2.35
C LYS A 265 14.63 6.22 -1.52
N PHE A 266 13.91 7.15 -2.14
CA PHE A 266 12.67 7.72 -1.59
C PHE A 266 11.46 7.04 -2.21
N MET A 267 10.49 6.63 -1.37
CA MET A 267 9.23 6.00 -1.77
C MET A 267 8.03 6.68 -1.09
N HIS A 268 6.88 6.62 -1.76
CA HIS A 268 5.63 7.19 -1.31
C HIS A 268 4.45 6.58 -2.07
N CYS A 269 3.44 6.09 -1.37
CA CYS A 269 2.26 5.44 -1.99
C CYS A 269 1.39 6.39 -2.87
N LEU A 270 1.64 7.70 -2.80
CA LEU A 270 0.88 8.75 -3.48
C LEU A 270 -0.63 8.79 -3.08
N PRO A 271 -1.27 9.99 -3.07
CA PRO A 271 -0.73 11.29 -3.49
C PRO A 271 0.25 11.87 -2.47
N ALA A 272 1.11 12.79 -2.88
CA ALA A 272 2.04 13.50 -2.02
C ALA A 272 1.75 15.02 -2.04
N PHE A 273 1.94 15.69 -0.88
CA PHE A 273 1.81 17.14 -0.76
C PHE A 273 3.21 17.78 -0.68
N HIS A 274 3.98 17.66 -1.77
CA HIS A 274 5.34 18.17 -1.87
C HIS A 274 5.42 19.60 -2.42
N ASP A 275 4.30 20.13 -2.97
CA ASP A 275 4.20 21.47 -3.55
C ASP A 275 2.77 22.05 -3.45
N HIS A 276 2.54 23.23 -4.04
CA HIS A 276 1.25 23.92 -4.08
C HIS A 276 0.45 23.70 -5.38
N LYS A 277 0.79 22.72 -6.21
CA LYS A 277 0.10 22.49 -7.50
C LYS A 277 -1.26 21.78 -7.34
N THR A 278 -1.54 21.20 -6.17
CA THR A 278 -2.86 20.63 -5.88
C THR A 278 -3.73 21.61 -5.10
N THR A 279 -5.06 21.50 -5.22
CA THR A 279 -5.99 22.37 -4.47
C THR A 279 -5.75 22.28 -2.97
N VAL A 280 -5.66 21.06 -2.44
CA VAL A 280 -5.46 20.82 -0.99
C VAL A 280 -4.06 21.26 -0.57
N GLY A 281 -3.01 20.92 -1.32
CA GLY A 281 -1.64 21.33 -1.03
C GLY A 281 -1.49 22.85 -0.96
N LYS A 282 -2.12 23.56 -1.90
CA LYS A 282 -2.13 25.03 -1.89
C LYS A 282 -2.88 25.60 -0.69
N GLU A 283 -4.12 25.16 -0.47
CA GLU A 283 -4.97 25.66 0.62
C GLU A 283 -4.31 25.44 2.00
N MET A 284 -3.82 24.23 2.24
CA MET A 284 -3.19 23.88 3.52
C MET A 284 -1.81 24.53 3.65
N GLY A 285 -1.04 24.62 2.56
CA GLY A 285 0.24 25.34 2.54
C GLY A 285 0.09 26.83 2.89
N GLU A 286 -0.85 27.54 2.26
CA GLU A 286 -1.15 28.94 2.58
C GLU A 286 -1.65 29.11 4.03
N ARG A 287 -2.53 28.19 4.50
CA ARG A 287 -3.11 28.24 5.86
C ARG A 287 -2.08 28.04 6.96
N PHE A 288 -1.12 27.15 6.75
CA PHE A 288 -0.12 26.78 7.76
C PHE A 288 1.28 27.32 7.49
N GLY A 289 1.47 28.11 6.43
CA GLY A 289 2.74 28.73 6.09
C GLY A 289 3.84 27.72 5.73
N ARG A 290 3.49 26.65 5.00
CA ARG A 290 4.40 25.58 4.59
C ARG A 290 4.38 25.40 3.07
N ASP A 291 5.56 25.25 2.47
CA ASP A 291 5.68 25.00 1.03
C ASP A 291 5.41 23.52 0.67
N ALA A 292 5.63 22.60 1.63
CA ALA A 292 5.42 21.17 1.50
C ALA A 292 5.03 20.56 2.83
N MET A 293 4.40 19.38 2.82
CA MET A 293 3.97 18.66 4.04
C MET A 293 4.94 17.52 4.37
N GLU A 294 4.62 16.27 4.04
CA GLU A 294 5.37 15.07 4.45
C GLU A 294 6.72 14.90 3.75
N VAL A 295 6.92 15.51 2.61
CA VAL A 295 8.17 15.47 1.82
C VAL A 295 8.40 16.79 1.11
N THR A 296 9.66 17.24 1.01
CA THR A 296 10.03 18.43 0.23
C THR A 296 10.03 18.13 -1.27
N ASP A 297 9.73 19.15 -2.09
CA ASP A 297 9.75 19.04 -3.56
C ASP A 297 11.13 18.61 -4.08
N GLU A 298 12.20 19.10 -3.46
CA GLU A 298 13.59 18.72 -3.78
C GLU A 298 13.83 17.22 -3.67
N VAL A 299 13.27 16.55 -2.67
CA VAL A 299 13.38 15.08 -2.51
C VAL A 299 12.45 14.36 -3.47
N PHE A 300 11.21 14.83 -3.58
CA PHE A 300 10.20 14.19 -4.41
C PHE A 300 10.59 14.16 -5.91
N GLU A 301 11.18 15.22 -6.41
CA GLU A 301 11.62 15.36 -7.81
C GLU A 301 13.08 14.92 -8.05
N SER A 302 13.77 14.37 -7.03
CA SER A 302 15.16 13.92 -7.14
C SER A 302 15.30 12.59 -7.87
N GLU A 303 16.50 12.25 -8.33
CA GLU A 303 16.85 10.93 -8.89
C GLU A 303 16.78 9.78 -7.84
N ALA A 304 16.75 10.12 -6.56
CA ALA A 304 16.54 9.15 -5.49
C ALA A 304 15.07 8.71 -5.38
N SER A 305 14.14 9.51 -5.89
CA SER A 305 12.70 9.22 -5.86
C SER A 305 12.34 8.15 -6.88
N ILE A 306 11.74 7.06 -6.40
CA ILE A 306 11.27 5.94 -7.23
C ILE A 306 9.75 5.75 -7.13
N VAL A 307 9.03 6.80 -6.75
CA VAL A 307 7.58 6.79 -6.50
C VAL A 307 6.75 6.43 -7.75
N PHE A 308 7.23 6.73 -8.94
CA PHE A 308 6.50 6.42 -10.18
C PHE A 308 6.74 4.97 -10.64
N ASP A 309 7.92 4.39 -10.39
CA ASP A 309 8.17 2.96 -10.56
C ASP A 309 7.29 2.14 -9.60
N GLU A 310 7.20 2.59 -8.35
CA GLU A 310 6.31 2.07 -7.32
C GLU A 310 4.84 2.12 -7.76
N ALA A 311 4.39 3.26 -8.26
CA ALA A 311 3.02 3.43 -8.75
C ALA A 311 2.71 2.53 -9.97
N GLU A 312 3.65 2.37 -10.91
CA GLU A 312 3.53 1.41 -12.03
C GLU A 312 3.38 -0.02 -11.52
N ASN A 313 4.20 -0.40 -10.55
CA ASN A 313 4.24 -1.76 -10.01
C ASN A 313 2.94 -2.18 -9.32
N ARG A 314 2.08 -1.22 -8.87
CA ARG A 314 0.73 -1.50 -8.37
C ARG A 314 -0.10 -2.32 -9.36
N MET A 315 -0.08 -1.96 -10.64
CA MET A 315 -0.80 -2.68 -11.67
C MET A 315 -0.25 -4.11 -11.87
N HIS A 316 1.07 -4.27 -11.84
CA HIS A 316 1.71 -5.57 -12.07
C HIS A 316 1.49 -6.54 -10.92
N THR A 317 1.59 -6.07 -9.67
CA THR A 317 1.37 -6.91 -8.49
C THR A 317 -0.11 -7.25 -8.28
N ILE A 318 -1.03 -6.32 -8.52
CA ILE A 318 -2.48 -6.57 -8.53
C ILE A 318 -2.82 -7.63 -9.59
N LYS A 319 -2.24 -7.53 -10.79
CA LYS A 319 -2.39 -8.53 -11.86
C LYS A 319 -1.94 -9.92 -11.40
N ALA A 320 -0.79 -10.02 -10.75
CA ALA A 320 -0.27 -11.27 -10.22
C ALA A 320 -1.19 -11.87 -9.15
N VAL A 321 -1.68 -11.05 -8.21
CA VAL A 321 -2.60 -11.52 -7.16
C VAL A 321 -3.90 -12.05 -7.76
N MET A 322 -4.52 -11.31 -8.70
CA MET A 322 -5.73 -11.79 -9.38
C MET A 322 -5.46 -13.09 -10.13
N TYR A 323 -4.37 -13.18 -10.88
CA TYR A 323 -4.01 -14.39 -11.60
C TYR A 323 -3.81 -15.59 -10.65
N GLU A 324 -3.00 -15.43 -9.60
CA GLU A 324 -2.69 -16.52 -8.67
C GLU A 324 -3.90 -17.06 -7.89
N LEU A 325 -4.86 -16.20 -7.57
CA LEU A 325 -6.05 -16.59 -6.79
C LEU A 325 -7.27 -16.96 -7.65
N MET A 326 -7.25 -16.64 -8.94
CA MET A 326 -8.40 -16.90 -9.84
C MET A 326 -8.11 -17.91 -10.95
N LYS A 327 -6.84 -18.38 -11.10
CA LYS A 327 -6.47 -19.40 -12.09
C LYS A 327 -7.06 -20.77 -11.81
#